data_ae1b811dd8afe450af78254190e4c742
#
_entry.id   ae1b811dd8afe450af78254190e4c742
#
_cell.length_a   1.000
_cell.length_b   1.000
_cell.length_c   1.000
_cell.angle_alpha   90.00
_cell.angle_beta   90.00
_cell.angle_gamma   90.00
#
_symmetry.space_group_name_H-M   'P 1'
#
loop_
_entity.id
_entity.type
_entity.pdbx_description
1 polymer ?
#
loop_
_entity_poly.entity_id
_entity_poly.type
_entity_poly.pdbx_seq_one_letter_code
_entity_poly.pdbx_strand_id
1 'polypeptide(L)'
;MADDASVAAAGAVVDPRPFLHSATGPGPVIEDKLGSHSPAVSDPFRYAQLRTSFVNNTVSTEVSKLFSDTKYQNHTWNSYFRTVHVWMPVISRSRFSALIATEQINSHSDANLLLLCLSLCVQIPVDATIDNMRTSLYAKAKSLYAMLESAGITTIRTVQSSLLICIYEFGHGLVEAASITIGSCTRAGMVLGIHKHSSTDLRAEPEHWEEREEERRVWCGIVILDRCISLHQDHDQFVALGPNLQDHLPVDDRLWEQGIMTKDAPLNLSTPWGTRVGPFAREVQASHLLGRVLNHAYTSVSDTLFLQEEAAVLNRALITLKTLIPQEMDADAMYCGVSSLCLSALMLLRGSQHVEQGSLDRNNTSLAEVADMIVELAYTFPTMAARLDMESFSPFVPYMLYQAAIVQARTLRVSGTISCVEAYEAIVKMLHTFNERWKIAGEYLSIFLSERAFLTL
;
A
#
# COMPACT_ATOMS: atom_id res chain seq x y z
N MET A 1 52.51 -39.77 -32.78
CA MET A 1 51.47 -40.03 -33.76
C MET A 1 50.31 -39.23 -33.29
N ALA A 2 50.23 -38.06 -33.73
CA ALA A 2 49.49 -37.47 -34.85
C ALA A 2 48.00 -37.33 -34.43
N ASP A 3 47.24 -36.28 -34.52
CA ASP A 3 47.37 -34.90 -35.03
C ASP A 3 46.22 -34.10 -34.47
N ASP A 4 46.51 -32.88 -34.10
CA ASP A 4 45.94 -31.60 -34.51
C ASP A 4 44.52 -31.56 -35.08
N ALA A 5 43.68 -30.66 -34.49
CA ALA A 5 43.06 -29.58 -35.22
C ALA A 5 42.31 -28.60 -34.29
N SER A 6 42.90 -27.44 -34.11
CA SER A 6 42.26 -26.24 -33.63
C SER A 6 41.25 -25.70 -34.63
N VAL A 7 40.08 -25.25 -34.20
CA VAL A 7 39.29 -24.26 -34.97
C VAL A 7 38.86 -23.15 -34.03
N ALA A 8 39.48 -22.00 -34.21
CA ALA A 8 39.07 -20.72 -33.65
C ALA A 8 37.86 -20.18 -34.44
N ALA A 9 36.79 -19.87 -33.75
CA ALA A 9 35.69 -19.07 -34.32
C ALA A 9 35.74 -17.65 -33.74
N ALA A 10 36.12 -16.69 -34.58
CA ALA A 10 36.11 -15.28 -34.32
C ALA A 10 34.68 -14.77 -34.24
N GLY A 11 34.35 -14.13 -33.11
CA GLY A 11 33.11 -13.40 -32.94
C GLY A 11 33.18 -12.05 -33.70
N ALA A 12 32.27 -11.86 -34.63
CA ALA A 12 32.07 -10.60 -35.32
C ALA A 12 31.15 -9.70 -34.46
N VAL A 13 31.70 -8.56 -34.06
CA VAL A 13 30.93 -7.44 -33.45
C VAL A 13 30.15 -6.75 -34.55
N VAL A 14 28.82 -6.74 -34.47
CA VAL A 14 27.94 -6.01 -35.36
C VAL A 14 27.66 -4.62 -34.80
N ASP A 15 28.14 -3.58 -35.46
CA ASP A 15 27.89 -2.15 -35.22
C ASP A 15 26.55 -1.73 -35.85
N PRO A 16 25.54 -1.26 -35.11
CA PRO A 16 24.29 -0.79 -35.70
C PRO A 16 24.34 0.73 -35.96
N ARG A 17 24.84 1.14 -37.11
CA ARG A 17 24.57 2.50 -37.63
C ARG A 17 23.55 2.47 -38.74
N PRO A 18 22.52 3.35 -38.71
CA PRO A 18 21.51 3.38 -39.76
C PRO A 18 22.01 4.09 -41.02
N PHE A 19 21.74 3.46 -42.14
CA PHE A 19 22.02 3.96 -43.47
C PHE A 19 21.20 5.22 -43.77
N LEU A 20 21.88 6.33 -44.06
CA LEU A 20 21.33 7.50 -44.74
C LEU A 20 21.65 7.38 -46.23
N HIS A 21 20.66 7.05 -47.02
CA HIS A 21 20.77 7.19 -48.47
C HIS A 21 20.34 8.61 -48.89
N SER A 22 21.31 9.33 -49.43
CA SER A 22 21.10 10.58 -50.17
C SER A 22 20.56 10.26 -51.57
N ALA A 23 19.37 10.76 -51.86
CA ALA A 23 18.90 10.83 -53.26
C ALA A 23 18.75 12.32 -53.63
N THR A 24 19.66 12.80 -54.44
CA THR A 24 19.58 14.09 -55.09
C THR A 24 18.87 13.93 -56.42
N GLY A 25 17.77 14.64 -56.64
CA GLY A 25 17.14 14.85 -57.93
C GLY A 25 16.12 15.98 -57.81
N PRO A 26 16.16 17.01 -58.70
CA PRO A 26 15.25 18.15 -58.62
C PRO A 26 13.89 17.78 -59.23
N GLY A 27 12.84 17.82 -58.42
CA GLY A 27 11.45 17.74 -58.87
C GLY A 27 10.87 19.16 -59.06
N PRO A 28 9.79 19.32 -59.83
CA PRO A 28 9.33 20.59 -60.31
C PRO A 28 8.77 21.55 -59.29
N VAL A 29 9.12 22.80 -59.36
CA VAL A 29 8.60 23.93 -58.60
C VAL A 29 7.14 24.15 -58.97
N ILE A 30 6.21 23.89 -57.99
CA ILE A 30 4.85 24.41 -58.06
C ILE A 30 4.82 25.65 -57.17
N GLU A 31 4.73 26.82 -57.77
CA GLU A 31 4.43 28.05 -57.06
C GLU A 31 2.96 28.02 -56.61
N ASP A 32 2.73 27.75 -55.35
CA ASP A 32 1.42 27.93 -54.72
C ASP A 32 1.44 29.25 -53.93
N LYS A 33 0.77 30.25 -54.49
CA LYS A 33 0.47 31.51 -53.81
C LYS A 33 -0.60 31.30 -52.77
N LEU A 34 -0.23 30.83 -51.57
CA LEU A 34 -1.08 30.92 -50.40
C LEU A 34 -0.37 31.77 -49.35
N GLY A 35 -1.10 32.78 -48.88
CA GLY A 35 -0.62 33.85 -48.05
C GLY A 35 0.15 33.40 -46.80
N SER A 36 1.20 34.12 -46.51
CA SER A 36 2.10 33.98 -45.38
C SER A 36 1.37 34.23 -44.05
N HIS A 37 0.68 33.21 -43.55
CA HIS A 37 0.47 33.02 -42.11
C HIS A 37 1.31 31.84 -41.69
N SER A 38 2.59 32.11 -41.42
CA SER A 38 3.40 31.22 -40.61
C SER A 38 2.65 30.99 -39.28
N PRO A 39 2.24 29.74 -38.93
CA PRO A 39 1.72 29.51 -37.60
C PRO A 39 2.86 29.88 -36.66
N ALA A 40 2.65 30.92 -35.85
CA ALA A 40 3.58 31.29 -34.80
C ALA A 40 3.97 30.00 -34.09
N VAL A 41 5.25 29.65 -34.11
CA VAL A 41 5.82 28.55 -33.32
C VAL A 41 5.38 28.84 -31.92
N SER A 42 4.35 28.15 -31.46
CA SER A 42 3.76 28.34 -30.13
C SER A 42 4.87 28.04 -29.14
N ASP A 43 5.31 29.06 -28.40
CA ASP A 43 6.33 28.95 -27.38
C ASP A 43 5.99 27.72 -26.49
N PRO A 44 6.83 26.67 -26.47
CA PRO A 44 6.54 25.43 -25.72
C PRO A 44 6.27 25.72 -24.25
N PHE A 45 6.89 26.78 -23.72
CA PHE A 45 6.71 27.24 -22.33
C PHE A 45 5.32 27.83 -22.12
N ARG A 46 4.84 28.65 -23.06
CA ARG A 46 3.48 29.22 -23.00
C ARG A 46 2.41 28.14 -23.14
N TYR A 47 2.65 27.13 -23.96
CA TYR A 47 1.74 26.00 -24.14
C TYR A 47 1.66 25.14 -22.83
N ALA A 48 2.80 24.88 -22.20
CA ALA A 48 2.86 24.18 -20.92
C ALA A 48 2.10 24.95 -19.82
N GLN A 49 2.28 26.27 -19.72
CA GLN A 49 1.57 27.10 -18.75
C GLN A 49 0.05 27.10 -18.99
N LEU A 50 -0.40 27.21 -20.23
CA LEU A 50 -1.84 27.17 -20.58
C LEU A 50 -2.46 25.82 -20.23
N ARG A 51 -1.74 24.73 -20.48
CA ARG A 51 -2.17 23.37 -20.14
C ARG A 51 -2.31 23.20 -18.61
N THR A 52 -1.32 23.64 -17.84
CA THR A 52 -1.36 23.58 -16.38
C THR A 52 -2.51 24.42 -15.80
N SER A 53 -2.71 25.64 -16.32
CA SER A 53 -3.82 26.50 -15.92
C SER A 53 -5.19 25.89 -16.24
N PHE A 54 -5.35 25.28 -17.41
CA PHE A 54 -6.58 24.57 -17.80
C PHE A 54 -6.89 23.41 -16.84
N VAL A 55 -5.90 22.56 -16.55
CA VAL A 55 -6.06 21.43 -15.64
C VAL A 55 -6.39 21.91 -14.25
N ASN A 56 -5.68 22.92 -13.73
CA ASN A 56 -5.96 23.47 -12.42
C ASN A 56 -7.42 23.96 -12.29
N ASN A 57 -7.88 24.75 -13.27
CA ASN A 57 -9.25 25.27 -13.29
C ASN A 57 -10.28 24.14 -13.40
N THR A 58 -10.03 23.13 -14.21
CA THR A 58 -10.94 21.98 -14.40
C THR A 58 -11.07 21.20 -13.11
N VAL A 59 -9.95 20.82 -12.48
CA VAL A 59 -9.95 20.05 -11.22
C VAL A 59 -10.63 20.82 -10.12
N SER A 60 -10.26 22.10 -9.92
CA SER A 60 -10.87 22.94 -8.90
C SER A 60 -12.38 23.10 -9.11
N THR A 61 -12.83 23.31 -10.35
CA THR A 61 -14.26 23.44 -10.66
C THR A 61 -15.04 22.16 -10.39
N GLU A 62 -14.50 21.01 -10.79
CA GLU A 62 -15.16 19.72 -10.59
C GLU A 62 -15.24 19.32 -9.11
N VAL A 63 -14.21 19.63 -8.33
CA VAL A 63 -14.19 19.35 -6.91
C VAL A 63 -15.10 20.33 -6.15
N SER A 64 -15.07 21.63 -6.48
CA SER A 64 -15.94 22.64 -5.84
C SER A 64 -17.44 22.33 -6.00
N LYS A 65 -17.85 21.69 -7.11
CA LYS A 65 -19.24 21.24 -7.28
C LYS A 65 -19.65 20.19 -6.24
N LEU A 66 -18.73 19.33 -5.83
CA LEU A 66 -18.98 18.28 -4.83
C LEU A 66 -18.90 18.82 -3.40
N PHE A 67 -18.02 19.79 -3.18
CA PHE A 67 -17.72 20.36 -1.86
C PHE A 67 -18.27 21.80 -1.69
N SER A 68 -19.38 22.13 -2.34
CA SER A 68 -20.06 23.42 -2.15
C SER A 68 -20.59 23.60 -0.72
N ASP A 69 -20.87 22.51 0.01
CA ASP A 69 -21.30 22.53 1.39
C ASP A 69 -20.10 22.35 2.35
N THR A 70 -19.80 23.40 3.11
CA THR A 70 -18.76 23.41 4.14
C THR A 70 -18.98 22.32 5.22
N LYS A 71 -20.24 21.97 5.51
CA LYS A 71 -20.54 20.88 6.46
C LYS A 71 -20.06 19.54 5.92
N TYR A 72 -20.24 19.31 4.63
CA TYR A 72 -19.75 18.07 3.98
C TYR A 72 -18.21 18.00 3.98
N GLN A 73 -17.53 19.13 3.71
CA GLN A 73 -16.06 19.19 3.81
C GLN A 73 -15.59 18.85 5.21
N ASN A 74 -16.17 19.50 6.24
CA ASN A 74 -15.82 19.23 7.64
C ASN A 74 -16.12 17.82 8.07
N HIS A 75 -17.23 17.24 7.61
CA HIS A 75 -17.57 15.84 7.87
C HIS A 75 -16.52 14.90 7.26
N THR A 76 -16.18 15.06 5.99
CA THR A 76 -15.15 14.27 5.29
C THR A 76 -13.82 14.33 6.02
N TRP A 77 -13.38 15.53 6.36
CA TRP A 77 -12.16 15.78 7.09
C TRP A 77 -12.12 15.05 8.44
N ASN A 78 -13.12 15.29 9.28
CA ASN A 78 -13.20 14.67 10.59
C ASN A 78 -13.29 13.13 10.50
N SER A 79 -14.05 12.62 9.54
CA SER A 79 -14.17 11.17 9.32
C SER A 79 -12.84 10.55 8.92
N TYR A 80 -12.09 11.17 8.00
CA TYR A 80 -10.78 10.68 7.59
C TYR A 80 -9.81 10.58 8.79
N PHE A 81 -9.69 11.63 9.60
CA PHE A 81 -8.80 11.64 10.75
C PHE A 81 -9.23 10.70 11.88
N ARG A 82 -10.52 10.37 11.96
CA ARG A 82 -11.04 9.38 12.91
C ARG A 82 -10.85 7.95 12.43
N THR A 83 -10.80 7.71 11.14
CA THR A 83 -10.85 6.37 10.54
C THR A 83 -9.53 5.98 9.87
N VAL A 84 -9.30 6.38 8.63
CA VAL A 84 -8.13 5.94 7.84
C VAL A 84 -6.81 6.44 8.42
N HIS A 85 -6.78 7.69 8.87
CA HIS A 85 -5.56 8.30 9.44
C HIS A 85 -5.04 7.58 10.69
N VAL A 86 -5.89 6.88 11.43
CA VAL A 86 -5.51 6.16 12.67
C VAL A 86 -4.47 5.08 12.41
N TRP A 87 -4.54 4.40 11.27
CA TRP A 87 -3.62 3.33 10.88
C TRP A 87 -2.74 3.71 9.68
N MET A 88 -3.07 4.76 8.92
CA MET A 88 -2.28 5.26 7.79
C MET A 88 -2.10 6.80 7.91
N PRO A 89 -1.33 7.29 8.89
CA PRO A 89 -1.14 8.71 9.17
C PRO A 89 -0.14 9.36 8.21
N VAL A 90 -0.53 9.50 6.93
CA VAL A 90 0.32 10.01 5.84
C VAL A 90 0.04 11.46 5.44
N ILE A 91 -0.87 12.13 6.16
CA ILE A 91 -1.24 13.54 5.92
C ILE A 91 -1.04 14.33 7.20
N SER A 92 -0.25 15.42 7.15
CA SER A 92 -0.12 16.32 8.28
C SER A 92 -1.44 17.06 8.50
N ARG A 93 -2.04 16.86 9.69
CA ARG A 93 -3.27 17.54 10.08
C ARG A 93 -3.08 19.06 10.15
N SER A 94 -1.98 19.53 10.72
CA SER A 94 -1.68 20.95 10.87
C SER A 94 -1.50 21.65 9.53
N ARG A 95 -0.66 21.07 8.65
CA ARG A 95 -0.35 21.64 7.34
C ARG A 95 -1.58 21.69 6.43
N PHE A 96 -2.37 20.62 6.42
CA PHE A 96 -3.58 20.59 5.59
C PHE A 96 -4.70 21.50 6.16
N SER A 97 -4.84 21.58 7.49
CA SER A 97 -5.79 22.53 8.12
C SER A 97 -5.42 23.97 7.80
N ALA A 98 -4.15 24.32 7.82
CA ALA A 98 -3.68 25.65 7.44
C ALA A 98 -4.02 25.98 5.98
N LEU A 99 -3.88 25.01 5.07
CA LEU A 99 -4.23 25.18 3.66
C LEU A 99 -5.73 25.40 3.45
N ILE A 100 -6.59 24.70 4.18
CA ILE A 100 -8.05 24.91 4.14
C ILE A 100 -8.41 26.30 4.71
N ALA A 101 -7.82 26.68 5.84
CA ALA A 101 -8.13 27.93 6.53
C ALA A 101 -7.77 29.19 5.71
N THR A 102 -6.77 29.09 4.84
CA THR A 102 -6.35 30.21 3.97
C THR A 102 -7.18 30.34 2.69
N GLU A 103 -8.19 29.49 2.49
CA GLU A 103 -8.99 29.39 1.25
C GLU A 103 -8.16 29.14 -0.02
N GLN A 104 -6.86 28.87 0.14
CA GLN A 104 -5.96 28.59 -0.97
C GLN A 104 -6.23 27.22 -1.61
N ILE A 105 -7.03 26.39 -0.96
CA ILE A 105 -7.41 25.08 -1.50
C ILE A 105 -8.02 25.20 -2.90
N ASN A 106 -8.81 26.25 -3.17
CA ASN A 106 -9.44 26.46 -4.47
C ASN A 106 -8.45 26.81 -5.60
N SER A 107 -7.26 27.30 -5.25
CA SER A 107 -6.21 27.63 -6.22
C SER A 107 -5.24 26.49 -6.48
N HIS A 108 -5.29 25.41 -5.69
CA HIS A 108 -4.39 24.26 -5.76
C HIS A 108 -5.13 23.00 -6.18
N SER A 109 -4.98 22.59 -7.43
CA SER A 109 -5.64 21.39 -7.99
C SER A 109 -5.23 20.10 -7.29
N ASP A 110 -3.99 19.99 -6.82
CA ASP A 110 -3.48 18.87 -6.05
C ASP A 110 -4.15 18.77 -4.67
N ALA A 111 -4.41 19.90 -4.02
CA ALA A 111 -5.15 19.92 -2.74
C ALA A 111 -6.62 19.58 -2.93
N ASN A 112 -7.24 20.06 -4.00
CA ASN A 112 -8.61 19.69 -4.38
C ASN A 112 -8.74 18.21 -4.65
N LEU A 113 -7.80 17.63 -5.42
CA LEU A 113 -7.76 16.18 -5.66
C LEU A 113 -7.61 15.42 -4.34
N LEU A 114 -6.72 15.85 -3.45
CA LEU A 114 -6.53 15.21 -2.15
C LEU A 114 -7.83 15.22 -1.34
N LEU A 115 -8.55 16.34 -1.27
CA LEU A 115 -9.84 16.42 -0.59
C LEU A 115 -10.87 15.45 -1.17
N LEU A 116 -10.89 15.29 -2.50
CA LEU A 116 -11.75 14.31 -3.17
C LEU A 116 -11.37 12.88 -2.78
N CYS A 117 -10.07 12.56 -2.70
CA CYS A 117 -9.58 11.24 -2.32
C CYS A 117 -9.84 10.94 -0.82
N LEU A 118 -9.82 11.96 0.05
CA LEU A 118 -10.29 11.80 1.43
C LEU A 118 -11.76 11.38 1.47
N SER A 119 -12.62 12.05 0.68
CA SER A 119 -14.04 11.69 0.58
C SER A 119 -14.25 10.26 0.05
N LEU A 120 -13.45 9.87 -0.93
CA LEU A 120 -13.49 8.50 -1.46
C LEU A 120 -13.16 7.47 -0.39
N CYS A 121 -12.11 7.68 0.40
CA CYS A 121 -11.66 6.75 1.44
C CYS A 121 -12.62 6.62 2.62
N VAL A 122 -13.41 7.65 2.94
CA VAL A 122 -14.38 7.59 4.04
C VAL A 122 -15.77 7.12 3.59
N GLN A 123 -15.97 6.92 2.29
CA GLN A 123 -17.25 6.43 1.77
C GLN A 123 -17.50 5.00 2.26
N ILE A 124 -18.64 4.80 2.92
CA ILE A 124 -19.12 3.48 3.31
C ILE A 124 -19.97 2.93 2.17
N PRO A 125 -19.68 1.73 1.65
CA PRO A 125 -20.48 1.12 0.60
C PRO A 125 -21.88 0.73 1.11
N VAL A 126 -22.92 1.20 0.36
CA VAL A 126 -24.32 0.89 0.69
C VAL A 126 -24.76 -0.25 -0.19
N ASP A 127 -24.91 -1.38 -0.12
CA ASP A 127 -25.30 -2.48 -1.05
C ASP A 127 -24.27 -2.84 -2.11
N ALA A 128 -23.03 -3.04 -1.74
CA ALA A 128 -22.04 -3.20 -2.77
C ALA A 128 -21.61 -4.67 -2.96
N THR A 129 -21.82 -5.17 -4.16
CA THR A 129 -20.93 -6.15 -4.80
C THR A 129 -19.63 -5.41 -5.20
N ILE A 130 -18.55 -6.14 -5.40
CA ILE A 130 -17.25 -5.57 -5.80
C ILE A 130 -17.37 -4.74 -7.08
N ASP A 131 -18.17 -5.16 -8.03
CA ASP A 131 -18.43 -4.42 -9.28
C ASP A 131 -19.00 -3.02 -9.03
N ASN A 132 -19.79 -2.84 -7.98
CA ASN A 132 -20.35 -1.55 -7.60
C ASN A 132 -19.33 -0.61 -6.93
N MET A 133 -18.13 -1.09 -6.58
CA MET A 133 -17.07 -0.25 -6.00
C MET A 133 -16.36 0.64 -7.03
N ARG A 134 -16.60 0.47 -8.31
CA ARG A 134 -16.23 1.43 -9.36
C ARG A 134 -17.22 2.58 -9.43
N THR A 135 -17.45 3.23 -8.28
CA THR A 135 -18.41 4.32 -8.11
C THR A 135 -18.08 5.53 -8.99
N SER A 136 -19.07 6.43 -9.17
CA SER A 136 -18.83 7.70 -9.89
C SER A 136 -17.78 8.57 -9.22
N LEU A 137 -17.69 8.55 -7.87
CA LEU A 137 -16.68 9.25 -7.11
C LEU A 137 -15.27 8.66 -7.38
N TYR A 138 -15.15 7.33 -7.36
CA TYR A 138 -13.90 6.66 -7.72
C TYR A 138 -13.46 6.98 -9.15
N ALA A 139 -14.37 6.84 -10.13
CA ALA A 139 -14.07 7.15 -11.52
C ALA A 139 -13.62 8.62 -11.70
N LYS A 140 -14.25 9.55 -10.97
CA LYS A 140 -13.86 10.96 -10.98
C LYS A 140 -12.47 11.16 -10.35
N ALA A 141 -12.16 10.56 -9.21
CA ALA A 141 -10.85 10.65 -8.57
C ALA A 141 -9.73 10.14 -9.49
N LYS A 142 -9.91 8.98 -10.13
CA LYS A 142 -8.97 8.42 -11.11
C LYS A 142 -8.79 9.34 -12.32
N SER A 143 -9.87 9.88 -12.86
CA SER A 143 -9.82 10.78 -14.03
C SER A 143 -9.09 12.08 -13.70
N LEU A 144 -9.37 12.70 -12.58
CA LEU A 144 -8.72 13.95 -12.18
C LEU A 144 -7.24 13.72 -11.82
N TYR A 145 -6.90 12.59 -11.18
CA TYR A 145 -5.51 12.19 -10.96
C TYR A 145 -4.75 12.07 -12.30
N ALA A 146 -5.30 11.35 -13.27
CA ALA A 146 -4.71 11.17 -14.59
C ALA A 146 -4.54 12.52 -15.33
N MET A 147 -5.44 13.47 -15.15
CA MET A 147 -5.30 14.83 -15.70
C MET A 147 -4.10 15.56 -15.10
N LEU A 148 -3.91 15.53 -13.76
CA LEU A 148 -2.75 16.15 -13.12
C LEU A 148 -1.44 15.48 -13.56
N GLU A 149 -1.41 14.15 -13.58
CA GLU A 149 -0.25 13.38 -14.04
C GLU A 149 0.11 13.76 -15.50
N SER A 150 -0.88 13.79 -16.40
CA SER A 150 -0.68 14.18 -17.79
C SER A 150 -0.21 15.63 -17.97
N ALA A 151 -0.52 16.51 -17.01
CA ALA A 151 -0.04 17.90 -16.97
C ALA A 151 1.37 18.03 -16.40
N GLY A 152 1.96 16.92 -15.87
CA GLY A 152 3.26 16.93 -15.19
C GLY A 152 3.20 17.53 -13.79
N ILE A 153 2.02 17.57 -13.15
CA ILE A 153 1.85 18.09 -11.78
C ILE A 153 2.11 16.93 -10.83
N THR A 154 3.33 16.87 -10.29
CA THR A 154 3.73 15.88 -9.28
C THR A 154 4.12 16.61 -8.01
N THR A 155 3.34 16.43 -6.95
CA THR A 155 3.53 17.02 -5.61
C THR A 155 3.32 15.94 -4.56
N ILE A 156 3.67 16.24 -3.30
CA ILE A 156 3.39 15.31 -2.19
C ILE A 156 1.89 15.00 -2.12
N ARG A 157 1.01 15.97 -2.38
CA ARG A 157 -0.45 15.78 -2.35
C ARG A 157 -0.96 14.90 -3.48
N THR A 158 -0.35 14.94 -4.67
CA THR A 158 -0.72 14.01 -5.74
C THR A 158 -0.28 12.58 -5.41
N VAL A 159 0.86 12.40 -4.74
CA VAL A 159 1.31 11.08 -4.24
C VAL A 159 0.37 10.58 -3.13
N GLN A 160 0.01 11.43 -2.16
CA GLN A 160 -0.98 11.10 -1.13
C GLN A 160 -2.34 10.72 -1.75
N SER A 161 -2.79 11.46 -2.76
CA SER A 161 -4.03 11.17 -3.48
C SER A 161 -3.99 9.79 -4.16
N SER A 162 -2.88 9.46 -4.84
CA SER A 162 -2.68 8.15 -5.45
C SER A 162 -2.65 7.03 -4.41
N LEU A 163 -1.98 7.25 -3.26
CA LEU A 163 -1.95 6.30 -2.16
C LEU A 163 -3.35 6.05 -1.58
N LEU A 164 -4.15 7.10 -1.38
CA LEU A 164 -5.54 6.97 -0.93
C LEU A 164 -6.44 6.24 -1.93
N ILE A 165 -6.28 6.52 -3.23
CA ILE A 165 -6.97 5.76 -4.28
C ILE A 165 -6.59 4.28 -4.18
N CYS A 166 -5.30 3.96 -4.02
CA CYS A 166 -4.83 2.59 -3.88
C CYS A 166 -5.38 1.90 -2.62
N ILE A 167 -5.47 2.60 -1.49
CA ILE A 167 -6.12 2.10 -0.26
C ILE A 167 -7.59 1.75 -0.53
N TYR A 168 -8.30 2.63 -1.22
CA TYR A 168 -9.69 2.36 -1.62
C TYR A 168 -9.79 1.12 -2.51
N GLU A 169 -8.96 1.05 -3.54
CA GLU A 169 -8.93 -0.08 -4.48
C GLU A 169 -8.64 -1.39 -3.76
N PHE A 170 -7.59 -1.45 -2.95
CA PHE A 170 -7.23 -2.64 -2.17
C PHE A 170 -8.34 -3.02 -1.19
N GLY A 171 -8.81 -2.08 -0.37
CA GLY A 171 -9.83 -2.34 0.65
C GLY A 171 -11.17 -2.80 0.07
N HIS A 172 -11.45 -2.48 -1.18
CA HIS A 172 -12.69 -2.86 -1.84
C HIS A 172 -12.53 -3.96 -2.89
N GLY A 173 -11.43 -4.72 -2.87
CA GLY A 173 -11.24 -5.89 -3.72
C GLY A 173 -10.87 -5.56 -5.18
N LEU A 174 -10.58 -4.31 -5.51
CA LEU A 174 -10.08 -3.93 -6.84
C LEU A 174 -8.56 -4.13 -6.93
N VAL A 175 -8.08 -5.35 -6.63
CA VAL A 175 -6.66 -5.62 -6.36
C VAL A 175 -5.77 -5.38 -7.59
N GLU A 176 -6.22 -5.70 -8.79
CA GLU A 176 -5.47 -5.42 -10.01
C GLU A 176 -5.31 -3.90 -10.24
N ALA A 177 -6.37 -3.12 -9.94
CA ALA A 177 -6.28 -1.68 -10.00
C ALA A 177 -5.32 -1.12 -8.94
N ALA A 178 -5.37 -1.66 -7.72
CA ALA A 178 -4.46 -1.30 -6.64
C ALA A 178 -3.00 -1.58 -7.01
N SER A 179 -2.71 -2.73 -7.65
CA SER A 179 -1.37 -3.09 -8.12
C SER A 179 -0.83 -2.10 -9.15
N ILE A 180 -1.64 -1.66 -10.09
CA ILE A 180 -1.26 -0.63 -11.06
C ILE A 180 -1.06 0.73 -10.38
N THR A 181 -1.99 1.09 -9.48
CA THR A 181 -1.96 2.39 -8.81
C THR A 181 -0.76 2.52 -7.87
N ILE A 182 -0.40 1.46 -7.13
CA ILE A 182 0.78 1.51 -6.25
C ILE A 182 2.09 1.64 -7.07
N GLY A 183 2.14 1.05 -8.27
CA GLY A 183 3.26 1.22 -9.19
C GLY A 183 3.45 2.67 -9.62
N SER A 184 2.38 3.35 -10.06
CA SER A 184 2.39 4.77 -10.41
C SER A 184 2.73 5.65 -9.20
N CYS A 185 2.13 5.37 -8.04
CA CYS A 185 2.37 6.07 -6.78
C CYS A 185 3.85 5.99 -6.37
N THR A 186 4.44 4.79 -6.41
CA THR A 186 5.87 4.55 -6.14
C THR A 186 6.75 5.37 -7.07
N ARG A 187 6.45 5.35 -8.37
CA ARG A 187 7.23 6.11 -9.36
C ARG A 187 7.13 7.61 -9.13
N ALA A 188 5.95 8.14 -8.81
CA ALA A 188 5.76 9.55 -8.47
C ALA A 188 6.55 9.94 -7.20
N GLY A 189 6.52 9.10 -6.16
CA GLY A 189 7.32 9.28 -4.94
C GLY A 189 8.84 9.28 -5.22
N MET A 190 9.31 8.42 -6.12
CA MET A 190 10.71 8.42 -6.56
C MET A 190 11.09 9.70 -7.32
N VAL A 191 10.22 10.21 -8.17
CA VAL A 191 10.43 11.48 -8.90
C VAL A 191 10.57 12.64 -7.93
N LEU A 192 9.77 12.69 -6.87
CA LEU A 192 9.89 13.69 -5.79
C LEU A 192 11.11 13.46 -4.89
N GLY A 193 11.72 12.28 -4.93
CA GLY A 193 12.88 11.95 -4.10
C GLY A 193 12.53 11.58 -2.65
N ILE A 194 11.25 11.43 -2.30
CA ILE A 194 10.83 11.16 -0.91
C ILE A 194 11.37 9.84 -0.36
N HIS A 195 11.68 8.87 -1.22
CA HIS A 195 12.32 7.60 -0.85
C HIS A 195 13.73 7.78 -0.27
N LYS A 196 14.40 8.92 -0.52
CA LYS A 196 15.75 9.24 -0.02
C LYS A 196 15.71 9.89 1.36
N HIS A 197 14.57 10.40 1.78
CA HIS A 197 14.42 11.13 3.04
C HIS A 197 14.28 10.20 4.26
N SER A 198 14.18 8.89 4.06
CA SER A 198 14.15 7.92 5.14
C SER A 198 15.39 7.93 6.02
N SER A 199 16.57 8.31 5.48
CA SER A 199 17.82 8.43 6.24
C SER A 199 18.12 9.86 6.73
N THR A 200 17.27 10.86 6.43
CA THR A 200 17.50 12.25 6.83
C THR A 200 17.17 12.46 8.31
N ASP A 201 18.13 13.01 9.06
CA ASP A 201 17.89 13.41 10.45
C ASP A 201 17.07 14.72 10.48
N LEU A 202 15.84 14.65 10.95
CA LEU A 202 14.89 15.79 11.02
C LEU A 202 15.41 16.94 11.89
N ARG A 203 16.31 16.65 12.84
CA ARG A 203 16.90 17.67 13.71
C ARG A 203 17.90 18.58 12.99
N ALA A 204 18.39 18.16 11.82
CA ALA A 204 19.29 18.96 11.01
C ALA A 204 18.56 20.13 10.31
N GLU A 205 17.26 19.99 10.07
CA GLU A 205 16.42 21.01 9.41
C GLU A 205 15.12 21.22 10.22
N PRO A 206 15.16 21.85 11.40
CA PRO A 206 13.99 21.97 12.28
C PRO A 206 12.81 22.73 11.68
N GLU A 207 13.06 23.67 10.78
CA GLU A 207 12.03 24.48 10.09
C GLU A 207 11.22 23.66 9.08
N HIS A 208 11.78 22.54 8.59
CA HIS A 208 11.17 21.66 7.60
C HIS A 208 10.83 20.27 8.16
N TRP A 209 10.95 20.06 9.48
CA TRP A 209 10.82 18.73 10.07
C TRP A 209 9.45 18.06 9.76
N GLU A 210 8.37 18.85 9.84
CA GLU A 210 7.01 18.33 9.62
C GLU A 210 6.80 17.92 8.16
N GLU A 211 7.36 18.66 7.23
CA GLU A 211 7.32 18.32 5.81
C GLU A 211 8.12 17.06 5.51
N ARG A 212 9.33 16.95 6.06
CA ARG A 212 10.18 15.77 5.90
C ARG A 212 9.59 14.52 6.57
N GLU A 213 8.95 14.69 7.72
CA GLU A 213 8.24 13.58 8.38
C GLU A 213 7.01 13.15 7.57
N GLU A 214 6.25 14.08 7.01
CA GLU A 214 5.13 13.77 6.11
C GLU A 214 5.61 12.97 4.89
N GLU A 215 6.69 13.40 4.25
CA GLU A 215 7.31 12.68 3.13
C GLU A 215 7.75 11.27 3.52
N ARG A 216 8.37 11.11 4.70
CA ARG A 216 8.77 9.80 5.25
C ARG A 216 7.55 8.90 5.44
N ARG A 217 6.48 9.42 6.05
CA ARG A 217 5.23 8.68 6.30
C ARG A 217 4.56 8.25 5.00
N VAL A 218 4.52 9.11 4.01
CA VAL A 218 3.99 8.78 2.67
C VAL A 218 4.80 7.64 2.05
N TRP A 219 6.13 7.69 2.10
CA TRP A 219 6.96 6.62 1.57
C TRP A 219 6.75 5.29 2.33
N CYS A 220 6.69 5.34 3.65
CA CYS A 220 6.37 4.17 4.47
C CYS A 220 4.99 3.58 4.12
N GLY A 221 3.97 4.43 3.93
CA GLY A 221 2.64 3.98 3.51
C GLY A 221 2.64 3.28 2.16
N ILE A 222 3.42 3.79 1.19
CA ILE A 222 3.62 3.15 -0.12
C ILE A 222 4.22 1.75 0.08
N VAL A 223 5.28 1.62 0.87
CA VAL A 223 5.95 0.34 1.13
C VAL A 223 5.01 -0.65 1.81
N ILE A 224 4.28 -0.23 2.84
CA ILE A 224 3.32 -1.09 3.56
C ILE A 224 2.28 -1.64 2.57
N LEU A 225 1.67 -0.76 1.78
CA LEU A 225 0.59 -1.16 0.87
C LEU A 225 1.11 -2.05 -0.28
N ASP A 226 2.30 -1.77 -0.82
CA ASP A 226 2.96 -2.61 -1.82
C ASP A 226 3.18 -4.04 -1.30
N ARG A 227 3.64 -4.21 -0.05
CA ARG A 227 3.80 -5.53 0.58
C ARG A 227 2.47 -6.25 0.81
N CYS A 228 1.42 -5.51 1.18
CA CYS A 228 0.09 -6.08 1.35
C CYS A 228 -0.50 -6.57 0.02
N ILE A 229 -0.33 -5.80 -1.05
CA ILE A 229 -0.77 -6.20 -2.39
C ILE A 229 0.00 -7.43 -2.87
N SER A 230 1.32 -7.44 -2.70
CA SER A 230 2.17 -8.58 -3.06
C SER A 230 1.81 -9.86 -2.28
N LEU A 231 1.52 -9.73 -0.99
CA LEU A 231 1.01 -10.83 -0.17
C LEU A 231 -0.30 -11.40 -0.69
N HIS A 232 -1.22 -10.53 -1.10
CA HIS A 232 -2.51 -10.95 -1.66
C HIS A 232 -2.39 -11.61 -3.04
N GLN A 233 -1.41 -11.20 -3.82
CA GLN A 233 -1.16 -11.74 -5.17
C GLN A 233 -0.17 -12.91 -5.18
N ASP A 234 0.26 -13.39 -4.03
CA ASP A 234 1.17 -14.52 -3.86
C ASP A 234 2.49 -14.38 -4.64
N HIS A 235 3.14 -13.21 -4.54
CA HIS A 235 4.45 -12.98 -5.17
C HIS A 235 5.37 -12.07 -4.34
N ASP A 236 6.67 -12.05 -4.69
CA ASP A 236 7.73 -11.25 -4.08
C ASP A 236 8.22 -10.07 -4.94
N GLN A 237 7.54 -9.77 -6.03
CA GLN A 237 7.93 -8.71 -6.95
C GLN A 237 7.42 -7.36 -6.46
N PHE A 238 8.25 -6.69 -5.67
CA PHE A 238 7.93 -5.39 -5.11
C PHE A 238 8.23 -4.25 -6.08
N VAL A 239 7.35 -3.26 -6.09
CA VAL A 239 7.55 -2.02 -6.87
C VAL A 239 8.28 -0.96 -6.04
N ALA A 240 7.99 -0.90 -4.74
CA ALA A 240 8.64 0.02 -3.82
C ALA A 240 9.91 -0.59 -3.21
N LEU A 241 10.99 0.18 -3.22
CA LEU A 241 12.20 -0.19 -2.49
C LEU A 241 11.89 -0.28 -1.00
N GLY A 242 12.20 -1.43 -0.39
CA GLY A 242 12.09 -1.61 1.05
C GLY A 242 13.09 -0.75 1.81
N PRO A 243 12.80 -0.42 3.08
CA PRO A 243 13.70 0.35 3.90
C PRO A 243 14.97 -0.45 4.26
N ASN A 244 16.10 0.27 4.36
CA ASN A 244 17.33 -0.27 4.91
C ASN A 244 17.30 -0.26 6.44
N LEU A 245 18.11 -1.09 7.08
CA LEU A 245 18.17 -1.17 8.54
C LEU A 245 18.53 0.16 9.23
N GLN A 246 19.19 1.05 8.54
CA GLN A 246 19.59 2.38 9.04
C GLN A 246 18.57 3.47 8.71
N ASP A 247 17.54 3.17 7.93
CA ASP A 247 16.50 4.14 7.64
C ASP A 247 15.70 4.46 8.91
N HIS A 248 15.40 5.74 9.09
CA HIS A 248 14.71 6.21 10.28
C HIS A 248 13.23 5.79 10.22
N LEU A 249 12.74 5.30 11.34
CA LEU A 249 11.32 5.07 11.56
C LEU A 249 10.57 6.41 11.66
N PRO A 250 9.28 6.42 11.32
CA PRO A 250 8.41 7.57 11.62
C PRO A 250 8.49 7.94 13.11
N VAL A 251 8.40 9.22 13.42
CA VAL A 251 8.32 9.69 14.80
C VAL A 251 7.05 9.17 15.47
N ASP A 252 7.00 9.22 16.81
CA ASP A 252 5.81 8.83 17.57
C ASP A 252 4.56 9.56 17.07
N ASP A 253 3.47 8.83 16.85
CA ASP A 253 2.25 9.35 16.23
C ASP A 253 1.61 10.47 17.04
N ARG A 254 1.75 10.46 18.38
CA ARG A 254 1.25 11.52 19.25
C ARG A 254 2.01 12.82 19.07
N LEU A 255 3.34 12.74 18.94
CA LEU A 255 4.18 13.91 18.66
C LEU A 255 3.87 14.49 17.28
N TRP A 256 3.67 13.62 16.30
CA TRP A 256 3.26 13.99 14.95
C TRP A 256 1.90 14.74 14.95
N GLU A 257 0.88 14.19 15.60
CA GLU A 257 -0.44 14.81 15.71
C GLU A 257 -0.43 16.16 16.43
N GLN A 258 0.48 16.33 17.38
CA GLN A 258 0.64 17.57 18.14
C GLN A 258 1.50 18.62 17.43
N GLY A 259 2.14 18.25 16.30
CA GLY A 259 3.10 19.13 15.63
C GLY A 259 4.38 19.36 16.44
N ILE A 260 4.76 18.39 17.31
CA ILE A 260 5.91 18.52 18.21
C ILE A 260 7.10 17.75 17.65
N MET A 261 8.16 18.46 17.32
CA MET A 261 9.43 17.85 16.95
C MET A 261 10.11 17.22 18.19
N THR A 262 10.47 15.93 18.08
CA THR A 262 11.26 15.26 19.13
C THR A 262 12.69 15.81 19.18
N LYS A 263 13.24 15.89 20.41
CA LYS A 263 14.67 16.19 20.64
C LYS A 263 15.52 14.90 20.73
N ASP A 264 14.86 13.75 20.85
CA ASP A 264 15.53 12.46 20.96
C ASP A 264 16.20 12.08 19.63
N ALA A 265 17.19 11.19 19.72
CA ALA A 265 17.81 10.63 18.54
C ALA A 265 16.78 9.87 17.70
N PRO A 266 16.81 9.99 16.36
CA PRO A 266 15.89 9.28 15.52
C PRO A 266 16.09 7.77 15.69
N LEU A 267 15.00 7.05 15.83
CA LEU A 267 14.98 5.59 15.84
C LEU A 267 15.03 5.08 14.40
N ASN A 268 15.66 3.95 14.20
CA ASN A 268 15.78 3.33 12.88
C ASN A 268 15.25 1.88 12.90
N LEU A 269 15.20 1.26 11.72
CA LEU A 269 14.64 -0.08 11.59
C LEU A 269 15.43 -1.14 12.39
N SER A 270 16.73 -0.92 12.67
CA SER A 270 17.57 -1.79 13.51
C SER A 270 17.43 -1.53 15.01
N THR A 271 16.60 -0.55 15.42
CA THR A 271 16.34 -0.27 16.83
C THR A 271 15.86 -1.52 17.57
N PRO A 272 16.44 -1.83 18.75
CA PRO A 272 16.04 -3.01 19.52
C PRO A 272 14.53 -3.05 19.81
N TRP A 273 13.94 -4.24 19.73
CA TRP A 273 12.50 -4.46 19.89
C TRP A 273 11.93 -3.93 21.20
N GLY A 274 12.71 -3.94 22.28
CA GLY A 274 12.28 -3.41 23.58
C GLY A 274 12.19 -1.87 23.66
N THR A 275 12.60 -1.16 22.62
CA THR A 275 12.45 0.30 22.55
C THR A 275 11.02 0.61 22.10
N ARG A 276 10.31 1.43 22.86
CA ARG A 276 8.95 1.87 22.52
C ARG A 276 8.99 2.77 21.26
N VAL A 277 8.14 2.47 20.30
CA VAL A 277 7.93 3.27 19.09
C VAL A 277 6.42 3.44 18.84
N GLY A 278 6.04 4.42 18.03
CA GLY A 278 4.62 4.64 17.69
C GLY A 278 4.00 3.49 16.88
N PRO A 279 2.66 3.39 16.86
CA PRO A 279 1.93 2.36 16.10
C PRO A 279 2.33 2.28 14.63
N PHE A 280 2.41 3.42 13.96
CA PHE A 280 2.79 3.45 12.54
C PHE A 280 4.24 3.00 12.31
N ALA A 281 5.17 3.36 13.20
CA ALA A 281 6.54 2.85 13.13
C ALA A 281 6.59 1.32 13.33
N ARG A 282 5.74 0.74 14.19
CA ARG A 282 5.59 -0.73 14.31
C ARG A 282 5.04 -1.35 13.04
N GLU A 283 4.11 -0.69 12.37
CA GLU A 283 3.56 -1.17 11.10
C GLU A 283 4.63 -1.20 10.00
N VAL A 284 5.52 -0.20 9.96
CA VAL A 284 6.71 -0.20 9.10
C VAL A 284 7.63 -1.39 9.40
N GLN A 285 7.91 -1.68 10.68
CA GLN A 285 8.71 -2.84 11.08
C GLN A 285 8.04 -4.16 10.68
N ALA A 286 6.72 -4.30 10.86
CA ALA A 286 5.96 -5.47 10.46
C ALA A 286 5.97 -5.66 8.94
N SER A 287 5.79 -4.59 8.17
CA SER A 287 5.84 -4.65 6.70
C SER A 287 7.24 -5.01 6.17
N HIS A 288 8.30 -4.56 6.84
CA HIS A 288 9.67 -4.99 6.52
C HIS A 288 9.85 -6.49 6.74
N LEU A 289 9.38 -7.03 7.86
CA LEU A 289 9.43 -8.47 8.11
C LEU A 289 8.57 -9.25 7.12
N LEU A 290 7.38 -8.75 6.77
CA LEU A 290 6.54 -9.35 5.73
C LEU A 290 7.26 -9.41 4.38
N GLY A 291 7.91 -8.32 3.97
CA GLY A 291 8.70 -8.31 2.72
C GLY A 291 9.83 -9.35 2.73
N ARG A 292 10.49 -9.54 3.86
CA ARG A 292 11.50 -10.60 4.01
C ARG A 292 10.89 -12.00 3.95
N VAL A 293 9.71 -12.19 4.53
CA VAL A 293 8.99 -13.48 4.46
C VAL A 293 8.54 -13.77 3.03
N LEU A 294 8.03 -12.78 2.30
CA LEU A 294 7.68 -12.93 0.89
C LEU A 294 8.89 -13.33 0.06
N ASN A 295 10.01 -12.63 0.19
CA ASN A 295 11.25 -13.01 -0.46
C ASN A 295 11.67 -14.45 -0.11
N HIS A 296 11.60 -14.82 1.16
CA HIS A 296 11.93 -16.16 1.63
C HIS A 296 11.02 -17.24 1.02
N ALA A 297 9.71 -16.99 1.00
CA ALA A 297 8.72 -17.97 0.53
C ALA A 297 8.77 -18.22 -0.99
N TYR A 298 9.17 -17.22 -1.78
CA TYR A 298 9.20 -17.31 -3.25
C TYR A 298 10.61 -17.38 -3.83
N THR A 299 11.66 -17.41 -2.99
CA THR A 299 13.05 -17.55 -3.46
C THR A 299 13.30 -18.92 -4.03
N SER A 300 14.09 -18.98 -5.09
CA SER A 300 14.56 -20.23 -5.72
C SER A 300 15.93 -20.70 -5.22
N VAL A 301 16.40 -20.20 -4.08
CA VAL A 301 17.69 -20.59 -3.50
C VAL A 301 17.68 -22.06 -3.11
N SER A 302 18.73 -22.80 -3.51
CA SER A 302 18.85 -24.23 -3.24
C SER A 302 19.54 -24.56 -1.91
N ASP A 303 20.03 -23.58 -1.15
CA ASP A 303 20.67 -23.78 0.15
C ASP A 303 19.61 -23.94 1.24
N THR A 304 19.24 -25.17 1.52
CA THR A 304 18.23 -25.53 2.52
C THR A 304 18.63 -25.13 3.93
N LEU A 305 19.93 -25.15 4.27
CA LEU A 305 20.38 -24.75 5.61
C LEU A 305 20.19 -23.25 5.83
N PHE A 306 20.60 -22.44 4.85
CA PHE A 306 20.37 -20.99 4.87
C PHE A 306 18.88 -20.65 5.03
N LEU A 307 18.01 -21.31 4.25
CA LEU A 307 16.57 -21.09 4.32
C LEU A 307 15.99 -21.46 5.70
N GLN A 308 16.43 -22.56 6.30
CA GLN A 308 16.00 -22.95 7.65
C GLN A 308 16.45 -21.96 8.73
N GLU A 309 17.69 -21.48 8.67
CA GLU A 309 18.21 -20.47 9.60
C GLU A 309 17.47 -19.14 9.44
N GLU A 310 17.25 -18.70 8.21
CA GLU A 310 16.49 -17.47 7.93
C GLU A 310 15.05 -17.58 8.43
N ALA A 311 14.36 -18.68 8.14
CA ALA A 311 13.01 -18.92 8.63
C ALA A 311 12.93 -18.89 10.17
N ALA A 312 13.91 -19.49 10.85
CA ALA A 312 13.97 -19.44 12.32
C ALA A 312 14.17 -18.02 12.87
N VAL A 313 14.97 -17.19 12.19
CA VAL A 313 15.18 -15.78 12.55
C VAL A 313 13.90 -14.98 12.32
N LEU A 314 13.26 -15.12 11.16
CA LEU A 314 12.01 -14.44 10.81
C LEU A 314 10.87 -14.81 11.75
N ASN A 315 10.71 -16.09 12.04
CA ASN A 315 9.70 -16.59 12.98
C ASN A 315 9.87 -15.97 14.38
N ARG A 316 11.10 -15.96 14.93
CA ARG A 316 11.38 -15.32 16.22
C ARG A 316 11.07 -13.83 16.21
N ALA A 317 11.48 -13.10 15.16
CA ALA A 317 11.24 -11.66 15.04
C ALA A 317 9.73 -11.34 15.01
N LEU A 318 8.96 -12.08 14.20
CA LEU A 318 7.50 -11.91 14.09
C LEU A 318 6.77 -12.22 15.40
N ILE A 319 7.13 -13.31 16.08
CA ILE A 319 6.56 -13.66 17.40
C ILE A 319 6.90 -12.58 18.43
N THR A 320 8.15 -12.11 18.45
CA THR A 320 8.57 -11.05 19.37
C THR A 320 7.77 -9.77 19.12
N LEU A 321 7.67 -9.33 17.87
CA LEU A 321 6.89 -8.13 17.53
C LEU A 321 5.42 -8.28 17.92
N LYS A 322 4.80 -9.41 17.61
CA LYS A 322 3.41 -9.71 18.00
C LYS A 322 3.19 -9.67 19.50
N THR A 323 4.15 -10.16 20.31
CA THR A 323 4.03 -10.18 21.77
C THR A 323 4.24 -8.81 22.43
N LEU A 324 4.89 -7.87 21.75
CA LEU A 324 5.07 -6.50 22.24
C LEU A 324 3.80 -5.65 22.10
N ILE A 325 2.97 -5.92 21.06
CA ILE A 325 1.78 -5.13 20.77
C ILE A 325 0.86 -4.93 21.99
N PRO A 326 0.44 -5.97 22.73
CA PRO A 326 -0.41 -5.80 23.92
C PRO A 326 0.23 -4.98 25.03
N GLN A 327 1.56 -4.92 25.11
CA GLN A 327 2.31 -4.19 26.13
C GLN A 327 2.45 -2.70 25.78
N GLU A 328 2.37 -2.37 24.50
CA GLU A 328 2.48 -1.01 23.98
C GLU A 328 1.11 -0.36 23.76
N MET A 329 0.03 -1.16 23.73
CA MET A 329 -1.33 -0.66 23.53
C MET A 329 -1.71 0.28 24.68
N ASP A 330 -1.78 1.56 24.37
CA ASP A 330 -2.58 2.50 25.15
C ASP A 330 -4.04 2.39 24.69
N ALA A 331 -4.99 2.81 25.52
CA ALA A 331 -6.43 2.65 25.26
C ALA A 331 -6.89 3.22 23.90
N ASP A 332 -6.12 4.15 23.34
CA ASP A 332 -6.44 4.88 22.11
C ASP A 332 -5.62 4.45 20.89
N ALA A 333 -4.65 3.51 21.03
CA ALA A 333 -3.78 3.13 19.92
C ALA A 333 -4.24 1.82 19.28
N MET A 334 -4.49 1.83 17.98
CA MET A 334 -4.91 0.66 17.22
C MET A 334 -3.73 0.01 16.50
N TYR A 335 -3.37 -1.20 16.96
CA TYR A 335 -2.31 -2.02 16.36
C TYR A 335 -2.86 -3.15 15.47
N CYS A 336 -4.09 -3.03 14.96
CA CYS A 336 -4.69 -4.09 14.15
C CYS A 336 -3.92 -4.35 12.85
N GLY A 337 -3.36 -3.30 12.22
CA GLY A 337 -2.49 -3.41 11.05
C GLY A 337 -1.24 -4.23 11.36
N VAL A 338 -0.53 -3.88 12.44
CA VAL A 338 0.69 -4.59 12.87
C VAL A 338 0.41 -6.08 13.15
N SER A 339 -0.68 -6.36 13.90
CA SER A 339 -1.07 -7.74 14.24
C SER A 339 -1.39 -8.54 12.97
N SER A 340 -2.14 -7.97 12.04
CA SER A 340 -2.51 -8.67 10.80
C SER A 340 -1.31 -8.92 9.90
N LEU A 341 -0.38 -7.97 9.77
CA LEU A 341 0.86 -8.18 9.00
C LEU A 341 1.74 -9.26 9.62
N CYS A 342 1.93 -9.25 10.93
CA CYS A 342 2.71 -10.26 11.63
C CYS A 342 2.11 -11.67 11.50
N LEU A 343 0.80 -11.81 11.72
CA LEU A 343 0.12 -13.10 11.67
C LEU A 343 0.01 -13.63 10.24
N SER A 344 -0.27 -12.77 9.25
CA SER A 344 -0.24 -13.18 7.83
C SER A 344 1.15 -13.62 7.38
N ALA A 345 2.20 -12.90 7.81
CA ALA A 345 3.58 -13.30 7.55
C ALA A 345 3.94 -14.65 8.20
N LEU A 346 3.51 -14.88 9.44
CA LEU A 346 3.69 -16.17 10.11
C LEU A 346 2.95 -17.31 9.39
N MET A 347 1.72 -17.07 8.93
CA MET A 347 0.95 -18.05 8.15
C MET A 347 1.67 -18.43 6.86
N LEU A 348 2.17 -17.43 6.12
CA LEU A 348 2.94 -17.68 4.89
C LEU A 348 4.25 -18.41 5.18
N LEU A 349 5.03 -17.94 6.17
CA LEU A 349 6.33 -18.53 6.53
C LEU A 349 6.21 -20.00 6.93
N ARG A 350 5.22 -20.31 7.76
CA ARG A 350 5.00 -21.69 8.22
C ARG A 350 4.34 -22.54 7.15
N GLY A 351 3.53 -21.94 6.26
CA GLY A 351 2.93 -22.61 5.12
C GLY A 351 3.96 -23.03 4.06
N SER A 352 4.93 -22.18 3.73
CA SER A 352 5.99 -22.48 2.74
C SER A 352 6.90 -23.62 3.16
N GLN A 353 7.21 -23.75 4.45
CA GLN A 353 8.00 -24.86 5.00
C GLN A 353 7.35 -26.25 4.83
N HIS A 354 6.03 -26.31 4.61
CA HIS A 354 5.32 -27.56 4.34
C HIS A 354 5.68 -28.18 3.00
N VAL A 355 5.92 -27.35 2.00
CA VAL A 355 6.17 -27.83 0.63
C VAL A 355 7.54 -28.47 0.53
N GLU A 356 8.53 -28.01 1.31
CA GLU A 356 9.92 -28.45 1.20
C GLU A 356 10.28 -29.73 1.98
N GLN A 357 9.62 -29.99 3.10
CA GLN A 357 10.07 -31.05 4.02
C GLN A 357 9.31 -32.38 3.94
N GLY A 358 8.24 -32.49 3.18
CA GLY A 358 7.43 -33.72 3.03
C GLY A 358 6.92 -34.33 4.35
N SER A 359 7.07 -33.62 5.48
CA SER A 359 6.72 -34.03 6.85
C SER A 359 5.37 -33.45 7.23
N LEU A 360 4.30 -34.18 6.89
CA LEU A 360 2.92 -33.74 7.08
C LEU A 360 2.54 -33.40 8.53
N ASP A 361 3.10 -34.06 9.55
CA ASP A 361 2.57 -33.95 10.90
C ASP A 361 3.08 -32.76 11.74
N ARG A 362 4.40 -32.48 11.73
CA ARG A 362 4.96 -31.42 12.59
C ARG A 362 4.61 -30.01 12.14
N ASN A 363 4.48 -29.81 10.85
CA ASN A 363 4.22 -28.49 10.29
C ASN A 363 2.74 -28.14 10.31
N ASN A 364 1.84 -29.12 10.21
CA ASN A 364 0.41 -28.89 10.45
C ASN A 364 0.15 -28.33 11.85
N THR A 365 0.84 -28.85 12.87
CA THR A 365 0.74 -28.31 14.24
C THR A 365 1.22 -26.87 14.29
N SER A 366 2.33 -26.53 13.64
CA SER A 366 2.89 -25.18 13.65
C SER A 366 2.01 -24.15 12.94
N LEU A 367 1.35 -24.53 11.83
CA LEU A 367 0.43 -23.65 11.11
C LEU A 367 -0.90 -23.49 11.88
N ALA A 368 -1.38 -24.58 12.49
CA ALA A 368 -2.57 -24.57 13.34
C ALA A 368 -2.40 -23.64 14.55
N GLU A 369 -1.22 -23.62 15.18
CA GLU A 369 -0.94 -22.69 16.29
C GLU A 369 -1.14 -21.22 15.90
N VAL A 370 -0.71 -20.81 14.70
CA VAL A 370 -0.94 -19.43 14.21
C VAL A 370 -2.42 -19.21 13.93
N ALA A 371 -3.09 -20.17 13.32
CA ALA A 371 -4.52 -20.09 13.08
C ALA A 371 -5.30 -19.96 14.40
N ASP A 372 -4.91 -20.69 15.44
CA ASP A 372 -5.53 -20.61 16.77
C ASP A 372 -5.32 -19.23 17.43
N MET A 373 -4.15 -18.59 17.25
CA MET A 373 -3.94 -17.21 17.69
C MET A 373 -4.91 -16.23 17.01
N ILE A 374 -5.24 -16.46 15.72
CA ILE A 374 -6.20 -15.64 14.97
C ILE A 374 -7.63 -15.91 15.43
N VAL A 375 -7.96 -17.17 15.73
CA VAL A 375 -9.25 -17.57 16.30
C VAL A 375 -9.48 -16.90 17.65
N GLU A 376 -8.45 -16.82 18.49
CA GLU A 376 -8.52 -16.14 19.79
C GLU A 376 -8.85 -14.64 19.63
N LEU A 377 -8.26 -13.99 18.61
CA LEU A 377 -8.64 -12.62 18.24
C LEU A 377 -10.10 -12.54 17.78
N ALA A 378 -10.57 -13.50 16.99
CA ALA A 378 -11.96 -13.53 16.54
C ALA A 378 -12.97 -13.70 17.69
N TYR A 379 -12.64 -14.46 18.71
CA TYR A 379 -13.48 -14.59 19.93
C TYR A 379 -13.50 -13.32 20.78
N THR A 380 -12.40 -12.59 20.86
CA THR A 380 -12.31 -11.34 21.65
C THR A 380 -12.83 -10.12 20.88
N PHE A 381 -12.93 -10.22 19.55
CA PHE A 381 -13.31 -9.13 18.67
C PHE A 381 -14.67 -8.47 18.99
N PRO A 382 -15.78 -9.18 19.30
CA PRO A 382 -17.03 -8.53 19.63
C PRO A 382 -16.93 -7.56 20.82
N THR A 383 -16.09 -7.88 21.81
CA THR A 383 -15.82 -7.02 22.97
C THR A 383 -15.00 -5.79 22.58
N MET A 384 -14.07 -5.95 21.66
CA MET A 384 -13.27 -4.84 21.11
C MET A 384 -14.12 -3.94 20.23
N ALA A 385 -14.91 -4.51 19.32
CA ALA A 385 -15.77 -3.79 18.39
C ALA A 385 -16.83 -2.94 19.08
N ALA A 386 -17.30 -3.36 20.28
CA ALA A 386 -18.23 -2.56 21.07
C ALA A 386 -17.60 -1.26 21.64
N ARG A 387 -16.28 -1.15 21.65
CA ARG A 387 -15.52 -0.01 22.20
C ARG A 387 -14.82 0.82 21.14
N LEU A 388 -14.59 0.26 19.96
CA LEU A 388 -13.83 0.87 18.89
C LEU A 388 -14.72 1.18 17.70
N ASP A 389 -14.37 2.22 16.97
CA ASP A 389 -15.05 2.56 15.71
C ASP A 389 -14.62 1.57 14.62
N MET A 390 -15.57 0.78 14.11
CA MET A 390 -15.32 -0.21 13.06
C MET A 390 -14.76 0.41 11.78
N GLU A 391 -15.07 1.67 11.51
CA GLU A 391 -14.54 2.39 10.36
C GLU A 391 -13.03 2.65 10.47
N SER A 392 -12.45 2.57 11.68
CA SER A 392 -11.02 2.79 11.93
C SER A 392 -10.15 1.54 11.78
N PHE A 393 -10.73 0.38 11.48
CA PHE A 393 -9.94 -0.83 11.23
C PHE A 393 -9.31 -0.85 9.83
N SER A 394 -8.09 -1.37 9.76
CA SER A 394 -7.32 -1.50 8.53
C SER A 394 -7.89 -2.58 7.59
N PRO A 395 -7.83 -2.39 6.24
CA PRO A 395 -8.20 -3.40 5.25
C PRO A 395 -7.23 -4.60 5.20
N PHE A 396 -6.17 -4.61 6.01
CA PHE A 396 -5.21 -5.73 6.06
C PHE A 396 -5.71 -6.90 6.91
N VAL A 397 -6.64 -6.66 7.82
CA VAL A 397 -7.19 -7.68 8.73
C VAL A 397 -7.93 -8.82 8.01
N PRO A 398 -8.78 -8.57 7.01
CA PRO A 398 -9.51 -9.63 6.32
C PRO A 398 -8.67 -10.76 5.75
N TYR A 399 -7.46 -10.47 5.23
CA TYR A 399 -6.59 -11.49 4.64
C TYR A 399 -6.07 -12.48 5.71
N MET A 400 -5.67 -11.97 6.86
CA MET A 400 -5.27 -12.80 8.01
C MET A 400 -6.40 -13.77 8.41
N LEU A 401 -7.62 -13.26 8.49
CA LEU A 401 -8.81 -14.07 8.81
C LEU A 401 -9.07 -15.13 7.74
N TYR A 402 -8.94 -14.77 6.47
CA TYR A 402 -9.06 -15.70 5.35
C TYR A 402 -8.07 -16.86 5.46
N GLN A 403 -6.79 -16.58 5.70
CA GLN A 403 -5.78 -17.60 5.88
C GLN A 403 -6.11 -18.57 7.03
N ALA A 404 -6.52 -18.04 8.18
CA ALA A 404 -6.90 -18.86 9.32
C ALA A 404 -8.15 -19.71 9.04
N ALA A 405 -9.16 -19.15 8.36
CA ALA A 405 -10.36 -19.90 7.99
C ALA A 405 -10.04 -21.11 7.09
N ILE A 406 -9.11 -20.97 6.14
CA ILE A 406 -8.65 -22.10 5.32
C ILE A 406 -8.05 -23.20 6.19
N VAL A 407 -7.20 -22.87 7.17
CA VAL A 407 -6.59 -23.85 8.08
C VAL A 407 -7.65 -24.54 8.92
N GLN A 408 -8.58 -23.79 9.51
CA GLN A 408 -9.68 -24.37 10.31
C GLN A 408 -10.60 -25.26 9.47
N ALA A 409 -10.92 -24.87 8.22
CA ALA A 409 -11.71 -25.69 7.32
C ALA A 409 -11.00 -27.01 6.96
N ARG A 410 -9.68 -26.99 6.71
CA ARG A 410 -8.87 -28.20 6.46
C ARG A 410 -8.81 -29.09 7.70
N THR A 411 -8.61 -28.53 8.89
CA THR A 411 -8.59 -29.27 10.16
C THR A 411 -9.94 -29.90 10.45
N LEU A 412 -11.04 -29.18 10.19
CA LEU A 412 -12.39 -29.70 10.36
C LEU A 412 -12.67 -30.93 9.49
N ARG A 413 -12.18 -30.93 8.23
CA ARG A 413 -12.31 -32.10 7.32
C ARG A 413 -11.60 -33.35 7.87
N VAL A 414 -10.48 -33.18 8.58
CA VAL A 414 -9.68 -34.29 9.10
C VAL A 414 -10.18 -34.77 10.47
N SER A 415 -10.48 -33.81 11.38
CA SER A 415 -10.78 -34.11 12.78
C SER A 415 -12.27 -34.21 13.09
N GLY A 416 -13.13 -33.49 12.35
CA GLY A 416 -14.57 -33.43 12.58
C GLY A 416 -14.97 -32.83 13.95
N THR A 417 -14.05 -32.10 14.63
CA THR A 417 -14.30 -31.63 15.99
C THR A 417 -15.19 -30.39 16.02
N ILE A 418 -16.08 -30.31 17.01
CA ILE A 418 -17.01 -29.18 17.23
C ILE A 418 -16.23 -27.87 17.42
N SER A 419 -15.08 -27.93 18.12
CA SER A 419 -14.21 -26.77 18.34
C SER A 419 -13.74 -26.10 17.03
N CYS A 420 -13.47 -26.89 15.99
CA CYS A 420 -13.09 -26.32 14.68
C CYS A 420 -14.28 -25.65 13.97
N VAL A 421 -15.50 -26.13 14.20
CA VAL A 421 -16.73 -25.50 13.66
C VAL A 421 -16.91 -24.12 14.32
N GLU A 422 -16.86 -24.07 15.65
CA GLU A 422 -17.00 -22.81 16.40
C GLU A 422 -15.92 -21.79 16.02
N ALA A 423 -14.66 -22.24 15.90
CA ALA A 423 -13.55 -21.41 15.45
C ALA A 423 -13.77 -20.83 14.04
N TYR A 424 -14.17 -21.68 13.11
CA TYR A 424 -14.50 -21.26 11.76
C TYR A 424 -15.66 -20.25 11.71
N GLU A 425 -16.73 -20.50 12.46
CA GLU A 425 -17.90 -19.60 12.54
C GLU A 425 -17.52 -18.24 13.14
N ALA A 426 -16.65 -18.19 14.15
CA ALA A 426 -16.17 -16.95 14.74
C ALA A 426 -15.40 -16.10 13.71
N ILE A 427 -14.52 -16.72 12.91
CA ILE A 427 -13.77 -16.03 11.85
C ILE A 427 -14.73 -15.52 10.77
N VAL A 428 -15.66 -16.34 10.30
CA VAL A 428 -16.65 -15.97 9.28
C VAL A 428 -17.50 -14.80 9.75
N LYS A 429 -17.94 -14.81 10.99
CA LYS A 429 -18.67 -13.68 11.60
C LYS A 429 -17.85 -12.39 11.62
N MET A 430 -16.58 -12.48 11.96
CA MET A 430 -15.69 -11.33 11.95
C MET A 430 -15.50 -10.80 10.51
N LEU A 431 -15.31 -11.68 9.51
CA LEU A 431 -15.24 -11.29 8.10
C LEU A 431 -16.52 -10.58 7.62
N HIS A 432 -17.71 -11.06 8.05
CA HIS A 432 -18.97 -10.35 7.74
C HIS A 432 -18.99 -8.93 8.29
N THR A 433 -18.51 -8.73 9.50
CA THR A 433 -18.42 -7.40 10.11
C THR A 433 -17.43 -6.50 9.33
N PHE A 434 -16.28 -7.03 8.93
CA PHE A 434 -15.34 -6.27 8.09
C PHE A 434 -15.91 -5.93 6.71
N ASN A 435 -16.75 -6.79 6.14
CA ASN A 435 -17.38 -6.56 4.85
C ASN A 435 -18.34 -5.35 4.83
N GLU A 436 -18.83 -4.91 5.97
CA GLU A 436 -19.61 -3.67 6.06
C GLU A 436 -18.76 -2.47 5.64
N ARG A 437 -17.47 -2.48 5.98
CA ARG A 437 -16.54 -1.38 5.68
C ARG A 437 -15.65 -1.68 4.46
N TRP A 438 -15.03 -2.87 4.41
CA TRP A 438 -14.03 -3.24 3.41
C TRP A 438 -14.50 -4.44 2.59
N LYS A 439 -14.88 -4.21 1.32
CA LYS A 439 -15.48 -5.23 0.44
C LYS A 439 -14.55 -6.37 0.06
N ILE A 440 -13.25 -6.23 0.24
CA ILE A 440 -12.29 -7.33 0.11
C ILE A 440 -12.63 -8.51 1.06
N ALA A 441 -13.21 -8.25 2.22
CA ALA A 441 -13.67 -9.30 3.12
C ALA A 441 -14.82 -10.13 2.50
N GLY A 442 -15.67 -9.50 1.68
CA GLY A 442 -16.74 -10.17 0.93
C GLY A 442 -16.22 -11.10 -0.15
N GLU A 443 -15.08 -10.77 -0.79
CA GLU A 443 -14.40 -11.69 -1.73
C GLU A 443 -14.01 -12.98 -1.03
N TYR A 444 -13.34 -12.88 0.13
CA TYR A 444 -12.96 -14.07 0.90
C TYR A 444 -14.15 -14.89 1.34
N LEU A 445 -15.26 -14.24 1.74
CA LEU A 445 -16.51 -14.93 2.06
C LEU A 445 -17.09 -15.66 0.85
N SER A 446 -17.02 -15.08 -0.34
CA SER A 446 -17.53 -15.72 -1.58
C SER A 446 -16.71 -16.96 -1.96
N ILE A 447 -15.40 -16.94 -1.77
CA ILE A 447 -14.51 -18.09 -1.97
C ILE A 447 -14.93 -19.24 -1.04
N PHE A 448 -15.16 -18.95 0.26
CA PHE A 448 -15.61 -19.96 1.21
C PHE A 448 -16.97 -20.55 0.88
N LEU A 449 -17.92 -19.75 0.41
CA LEU A 449 -19.23 -20.23 0.02
C LEU A 449 -19.16 -21.16 -1.22
N SER A 450 -18.29 -20.83 -2.17
CA SER A 450 -18.04 -21.67 -3.33
C SER A 450 -17.34 -23.00 -2.95
N GLU A 451 -16.35 -22.96 -2.06
CA GLU A 451 -15.69 -24.16 -1.54
C GLU A 451 -16.63 -25.02 -0.67
N ARG A 452 -17.53 -24.40 0.10
CA ARG A 452 -18.54 -25.13 0.88
C ARG A 452 -19.51 -25.91 -0.01
N ALA A 453 -19.85 -25.41 -1.19
CA ALA A 453 -20.64 -26.14 -2.18
C ALA A 453 -19.93 -27.41 -2.69
N PHE A 454 -18.59 -27.43 -2.71
CA PHE A 454 -17.77 -28.63 -2.97
C PHE A 454 -17.58 -29.52 -1.73
N LEU A 455 -17.90 -29.03 -0.53
CA LEU A 455 -17.76 -29.78 0.74
C LEU A 455 -19.00 -30.61 1.09
N THR A 456 -20.14 -30.30 0.48
CA THR A 456 -21.42 -30.99 0.70
C THR A 456 -21.71 -32.05 -0.37
N LEU A 457 -20.81 -32.27 -1.32
CA LEU A 457 -20.76 -33.39 -2.25
C LEU A 457 -19.66 -34.39 -1.87
#